data_9ba33dc68beb78ea7d32b94f6e3e52f5
#
_entry.id   9ba33dc68beb78ea7d32b94f6e3e52f5
#
_cell.length_a   1.000
_cell.length_b   1.000
_cell.length_c   1.000
_cell.angle_alpha   90.00
_cell.angle_beta   90.00
_cell.angle_gamma   90.00
#
_symmetry.space_group_name_H-M   'P 1'
#
loop_
_entity.id
_entity.type
_entity.pdbx_description
1 polymer ?
#
loop_
_entity_poly.entity_id
_entity_poly.type
_entity_poly.pdbx_seq_one_letter_code
_entity_poly.pdbx_strand_id
1 'polypeptide(L)'
;MLKVRWGVLGAGRAGRARVEALRADPRAEVLGGWRGDLESAELEGFNSFEEMLQHVDAVAVCSPDTFHASQVHAALSAYRHVVCEYPVASSAGEASSLFALAVARDRVLHVEHIELLTPAAAWIRDFAVGKTLLGGAVRFFGGPRSRVTSPAHANIARLQRIIDAVGAPEDVSVERCTPANLGVQMIYPDDVRVSLDCRMEEGLNRQLEFVLEFEQGIVRQESGQVFLDGSKVELEPSPGLFKTDQLAATAAILDGEESYIPMERVLDGLSLADLVMGAA
;
A
#
# COMPACT_ATOMS: atom_id res chain seq x y z
N MET A 1 -13.85 27.21 2.68
CA MET A 1 -13.37 25.93 3.23
C MET A 1 -11.86 25.91 3.02
N LEU A 2 -11.09 25.54 4.03
CA LEU A 2 -9.63 25.44 3.91
C LEU A 2 -9.32 24.31 2.94
N LYS A 3 -8.40 24.55 1.99
CA LYS A 3 -7.95 23.55 1.03
C LYS A 3 -6.46 23.28 1.19
N VAL A 4 -6.07 22.02 1.01
CA VAL A 4 -4.66 21.61 0.90
C VAL A 4 -4.22 21.78 -0.54
N ARG A 5 -3.11 22.49 -0.77
CA ARG A 5 -2.48 22.68 -2.09
C ARG A 5 -1.52 21.52 -2.35
N TRP A 6 -1.75 20.79 -3.42
CA TRP A 6 -1.03 19.56 -3.75
C TRP A 6 -0.10 19.72 -4.96
N GLY A 7 1.08 19.12 -4.84
CA GLY A 7 1.95 18.81 -5.97
C GLY A 7 2.06 17.32 -6.18
N VAL A 8 2.16 16.85 -7.42
CA VAL A 8 2.23 15.42 -7.77
C VAL A 8 3.60 15.09 -8.36
N LEU A 9 4.30 14.15 -7.74
CA LEU A 9 5.56 13.59 -8.22
C LEU A 9 5.30 12.30 -9.00
N GLY A 10 5.53 12.34 -10.32
CA GLY A 10 5.37 11.18 -11.18
C GLY A 10 3.95 11.01 -11.71
N ALA A 11 3.67 11.54 -12.90
CA ALA A 11 2.38 11.43 -13.58
C ALA A 11 2.26 10.13 -14.41
N GLY A 12 2.68 9.00 -13.84
CA GLY A 12 2.44 7.66 -14.38
C GLY A 12 0.99 7.21 -14.13
N ARG A 13 0.73 5.89 -14.25
CA ARG A 13 -0.60 5.32 -14.01
C ARG A 13 -1.12 5.65 -12.59
N ALA A 14 -0.31 5.44 -11.55
CA ALA A 14 -0.69 5.74 -10.17
C ALA A 14 -0.90 7.25 -9.98
N GLY A 15 0.03 8.08 -10.48
CA GLY A 15 -0.10 9.54 -10.39
C GLY A 15 -1.35 10.09 -11.06
N ARG A 16 -1.76 9.58 -12.24
CA ARG A 16 -3.04 9.98 -12.86
C ARG A 16 -4.25 9.60 -12.00
N ALA A 17 -4.29 8.39 -11.45
CA ALA A 17 -5.36 7.99 -10.54
C ALA A 17 -5.39 8.86 -9.27
N ARG A 18 -4.22 9.26 -8.76
CA ARG A 18 -4.11 10.20 -7.63
C ARG A 18 -4.61 11.60 -7.99
N VAL A 19 -4.28 12.10 -9.17
CA VAL A 19 -4.80 13.40 -9.66
C VAL A 19 -6.33 13.39 -9.75
N GLU A 20 -6.91 12.32 -10.28
CA GLU A 20 -8.37 12.16 -10.34
C GLU A 20 -8.99 12.17 -8.94
N ALA A 21 -8.38 11.45 -7.99
CA ALA A 21 -8.84 11.42 -6.60
C ALA A 21 -8.74 12.79 -5.92
N LEU A 22 -7.63 13.50 -6.13
CA LEU A 22 -7.41 14.87 -5.64
C LEU A 22 -8.46 15.85 -6.20
N ARG A 23 -8.74 15.79 -7.50
CA ARG A 23 -9.75 16.64 -8.14
C ARG A 23 -11.17 16.35 -7.63
N ALA A 24 -11.43 15.12 -7.22
CA ALA A 24 -12.70 14.71 -6.64
C ALA A 24 -12.84 15.07 -5.15
N ASP A 25 -11.77 15.51 -4.48
CA ASP A 25 -11.78 15.96 -3.09
C ASP A 25 -12.04 17.49 -3.04
N PRO A 26 -13.17 17.94 -2.48
CA PRO A 26 -13.49 19.38 -2.42
C PRO A 26 -12.53 20.17 -1.53
N ARG A 27 -11.72 19.49 -0.68
CA ARG A 27 -10.73 20.09 0.20
C ARG A 27 -9.31 20.06 -0.36
N ALA A 28 -9.13 19.58 -1.60
CA ALA A 28 -7.86 19.58 -2.30
C ALA A 28 -7.83 20.62 -3.43
N GLU A 29 -6.64 21.12 -3.74
CA GLU A 29 -6.34 21.95 -4.89
C GLU A 29 -5.03 21.43 -5.51
N VAL A 30 -5.08 20.96 -6.75
CA VAL A 30 -3.89 20.46 -7.45
C VAL A 30 -3.22 21.64 -8.17
N LEU A 31 -2.00 21.99 -7.78
CA LEU A 31 -1.26 23.10 -8.38
C LEU A 31 -0.44 22.69 -9.59
N GLY A 32 -0.01 21.43 -9.67
CA GLY A 32 0.79 20.94 -10.78
C GLY A 32 1.56 19.67 -10.43
N GLY A 33 2.48 19.28 -11.31
CA GLY A 33 3.31 18.10 -11.13
C GLY A 33 4.75 18.26 -11.56
N TRP A 34 5.56 17.26 -11.23
CA TRP A 34 6.94 17.18 -11.66
C TRP A 34 7.28 15.76 -12.10
N ARG A 35 7.81 15.60 -13.31
CA ARG A 35 8.14 14.34 -13.98
C ARG A 35 6.94 13.45 -14.33
N GLY A 36 7.15 12.62 -15.32
CA GLY A 36 6.14 11.73 -15.88
C GLY A 36 5.38 12.40 -17.03
N ASP A 37 4.27 11.81 -17.40
CA ASP A 37 3.41 12.26 -18.49
C ASP A 37 2.38 13.28 -17.94
N LEU A 38 2.85 14.52 -17.75
CA LEU A 38 2.05 15.61 -17.18
C LEU A 38 0.89 16.01 -18.11
N GLU A 39 1.09 15.91 -19.42
CA GLU A 39 0.05 16.24 -20.41
C GLU A 39 -1.14 15.30 -20.28
N SER A 40 -0.91 13.97 -20.26
CA SER A 40 -1.98 12.99 -20.04
C SER A 40 -2.63 13.05 -18.65
N ALA A 41 -1.97 13.68 -17.67
CA ALA A 41 -2.52 13.97 -16.35
C ALA A 41 -3.20 15.35 -16.27
N GLU A 42 -3.14 16.15 -17.34
CA GLU A 42 -3.62 17.52 -17.40
C GLU A 42 -3.05 18.39 -16.26
N LEU A 43 -1.75 18.25 -16.02
CA LEU A 43 -1.02 18.99 -14.98
C LEU A 43 -0.09 20.02 -15.59
N GLU A 44 -0.05 21.21 -15.01
CA GLU A 44 1.02 22.18 -15.24
C GLU A 44 2.32 21.64 -14.62
N GLY A 45 3.45 21.87 -15.30
CA GLY A 45 4.76 21.40 -14.88
C GLY A 45 5.49 22.42 -14.02
N PHE A 46 6.05 21.99 -12.90
CA PHE A 46 7.10 22.73 -12.19
C PHE A 46 8.46 22.45 -12.85
N ASN A 47 9.38 23.44 -12.82
CA ASN A 47 10.72 23.29 -13.40
C ASN A 47 11.59 22.34 -12.56
N SER A 48 11.36 22.27 -11.25
CA SER A 48 12.07 21.36 -10.34
C SER A 48 11.18 20.92 -9.17
N PHE A 49 11.63 19.87 -8.47
CA PHE A 49 11.00 19.42 -7.24
C PHE A 49 11.10 20.47 -6.13
N GLU A 50 12.25 21.13 -6.03
CA GLU A 50 12.50 22.20 -5.05
C GLU A 50 11.58 23.39 -5.26
N GLU A 51 11.34 23.77 -6.52
CA GLU A 51 10.36 24.82 -6.85
C GLU A 51 8.95 24.40 -6.42
N MET A 52 8.52 23.17 -6.75
CA MET A 52 7.21 22.66 -6.35
C MET A 52 7.03 22.74 -4.84
N LEU A 53 8.04 22.32 -4.05
CA LEU A 53 7.98 22.36 -2.58
C LEU A 53 7.77 23.76 -2.01
N GLN A 54 8.10 24.83 -2.73
CA GLN A 54 7.87 26.20 -2.27
C GLN A 54 6.40 26.64 -2.38
N HIS A 55 5.62 25.98 -3.24
CA HIS A 55 4.26 26.41 -3.59
C HIS A 55 3.15 25.55 -2.98
N VAL A 56 3.45 24.32 -2.58
CA VAL A 56 2.46 23.33 -2.12
C VAL A 56 2.44 23.18 -0.59
N ASP A 57 1.35 22.67 -0.05
CA ASP A 57 1.22 22.28 1.35
C ASP A 57 1.51 20.78 1.53
N ALA A 58 1.21 19.98 0.50
CA ALA A 58 1.37 18.54 0.49
C ALA A 58 1.87 18.02 -0.87
N VAL A 59 2.53 16.88 -0.84
CA VAL A 59 3.07 16.20 -2.02
C VAL A 59 2.51 14.79 -2.12
N ALA A 60 2.03 14.43 -3.31
CA ALA A 60 1.71 13.05 -3.66
C ALA A 60 2.90 12.42 -4.40
N VAL A 61 3.58 11.46 -3.77
CA VAL A 61 4.72 10.73 -4.33
C VAL A 61 4.22 9.48 -5.03
N CYS A 62 4.19 9.54 -6.37
CA CYS A 62 3.71 8.48 -7.28
C CYS A 62 4.78 8.10 -8.32
N SER A 63 6.02 8.38 -8.04
CA SER A 63 7.20 8.02 -8.84
C SER A 63 7.52 6.52 -8.74
N PRO A 64 8.54 5.99 -9.42
CA PRO A 64 9.05 4.66 -9.14
C PRO A 64 9.55 4.53 -7.69
N ASP A 65 9.30 3.37 -7.06
CA ASP A 65 9.56 3.08 -5.65
C ASP A 65 11.00 3.38 -5.20
N THR A 66 11.97 3.20 -6.09
CA THR A 66 13.40 3.52 -5.84
C THR A 66 13.67 4.99 -5.51
N PHE A 67 12.73 5.88 -5.78
CA PHE A 67 12.84 7.31 -5.46
C PHE A 67 11.99 7.73 -4.24
N HIS A 68 11.09 6.86 -3.75
CA HIS A 68 10.11 7.24 -2.73
C HIS A 68 10.79 7.79 -1.48
N ALA A 69 11.69 7.04 -0.85
CA ALA A 69 12.32 7.45 0.40
C ALA A 69 13.02 8.81 0.30
N SER A 70 13.79 9.04 -0.77
CA SER A 70 14.50 10.30 -0.96
C SER A 70 13.55 11.49 -1.18
N GLN A 71 12.46 11.28 -1.93
CA GLN A 71 11.46 12.31 -2.20
C GLN A 71 10.60 12.62 -0.97
N VAL A 72 10.19 11.58 -0.23
CA VAL A 72 9.49 11.72 1.05
C VAL A 72 10.35 12.48 2.05
N HIS A 73 11.63 12.10 2.19
CA HIS A 73 12.58 12.80 3.06
C HIS A 73 12.71 14.28 2.69
N ALA A 74 12.86 14.60 1.41
CA ALA A 74 13.00 15.99 0.94
C ALA A 74 11.72 16.81 1.22
N ALA A 75 10.53 16.24 0.96
CA ALA A 75 9.26 16.90 1.22
C ALA A 75 9.04 17.17 2.71
N LEU A 76 9.25 16.16 3.57
CA LEU A 76 9.14 16.32 5.02
C LEU A 76 10.16 17.32 5.58
N SER A 77 11.41 17.32 5.06
CA SER A 77 12.43 18.28 5.43
C SER A 77 12.06 19.72 5.05
N ALA A 78 11.30 19.90 3.97
CA ALA A 78 10.72 21.17 3.55
C ALA A 78 9.38 21.47 4.27
N TYR A 79 9.02 20.76 5.33
CA TYR A 79 7.79 20.93 6.09
C TYR A 79 6.52 20.74 5.24
N ARG A 80 6.52 19.78 4.31
CA ARG A 80 5.32 19.42 3.52
C ARG A 80 4.74 18.12 4.04
N HIS A 81 3.40 18.00 4.02
CA HIS A 81 2.73 16.74 4.22
C HIS A 81 2.98 15.83 3.01
N VAL A 82 2.94 14.53 3.21
CA VAL A 82 3.24 13.57 2.16
C VAL A 82 2.19 12.47 2.12
N VAL A 83 1.69 12.18 0.92
CA VAL A 83 1.05 10.91 0.56
C VAL A 83 1.99 10.17 -0.36
N CYS A 84 2.36 8.95 -0.03
CA CYS A 84 3.29 8.16 -0.82
C CYS A 84 2.66 6.83 -1.23
N GLU A 85 2.77 6.48 -2.51
CA GLU A 85 2.50 5.12 -2.97
C GLU A 85 3.43 4.13 -2.26
N TYR A 86 2.94 2.90 -2.01
CA TYR A 86 3.77 1.87 -1.39
C TYR A 86 4.70 1.18 -2.41
N PRO A 87 5.84 0.66 -1.94
CA PRO A 87 6.42 0.83 -0.61
C PRO A 87 6.98 2.24 -0.41
N VAL A 88 6.86 2.79 0.80
CA VAL A 88 7.37 4.13 1.11
C VAL A 88 8.90 4.20 1.15
N ALA A 89 9.53 3.06 1.40
CA ALA A 89 10.99 2.91 1.51
C ALA A 89 11.41 1.49 1.10
N SER A 90 12.71 1.27 0.99
CA SER A 90 13.32 -0.02 0.62
C SER A 90 13.55 -0.97 1.81
N SER A 91 13.28 -0.51 3.04
CA SER A 91 13.38 -1.30 4.28
C SER A 91 12.52 -0.70 5.39
N ALA A 92 12.23 -1.51 6.39
CA ALA A 92 11.52 -1.06 7.60
C ALA A 92 12.32 0.00 8.37
N GLY A 93 13.64 -0.12 8.44
CA GLY A 93 14.52 0.86 9.12
C GLY A 93 14.50 2.22 8.44
N GLU A 94 14.54 2.27 7.11
CA GLU A 94 14.43 3.50 6.34
C GLU A 94 13.04 4.13 6.52
N ALA A 95 11.97 3.33 6.43
CA ALA A 95 10.61 3.80 6.65
C ALA A 95 10.40 4.36 8.07
N SER A 96 10.91 3.68 9.10
CA SER A 96 10.87 4.15 10.49
C SER A 96 11.52 5.54 10.63
N SER A 97 12.65 5.75 9.96
CA SER A 97 13.33 7.06 9.95
C SER A 97 12.48 8.16 9.31
N LEU A 98 11.74 7.84 8.23
CA LEU A 98 10.83 8.78 7.56
C LEU A 98 9.62 9.13 8.45
N PHE A 99 9.03 8.15 9.12
CA PHE A 99 7.95 8.40 10.09
C PHE A 99 8.43 9.25 11.27
N ALA A 100 9.62 8.96 11.81
CA ALA A 100 10.22 9.78 12.86
C ALA A 100 10.45 11.22 12.39
N LEU A 101 10.90 11.42 11.15
CA LEU A 101 11.04 12.75 10.57
C LEU A 101 9.68 13.46 10.41
N ALA A 102 8.64 12.75 9.99
CA ALA A 102 7.30 13.30 9.86
C ALA A 102 6.79 13.82 11.22
N VAL A 103 6.93 13.02 12.28
CA VAL A 103 6.61 13.42 13.65
C VAL A 103 7.43 14.63 14.09
N ALA A 104 8.76 14.62 13.89
CA ALA A 104 9.65 15.72 14.26
C ALA A 104 9.34 17.04 13.50
N ARG A 105 8.72 16.96 12.35
CA ARG A 105 8.32 18.11 11.52
C ARG A 105 6.86 18.52 11.74
N ASP A 106 6.11 17.80 12.55
CA ASP A 106 4.67 17.97 12.71
C ASP A 106 3.97 17.93 11.34
N ARG A 107 4.24 16.86 10.58
CA ARG A 107 3.67 16.61 9.26
C ARG A 107 3.13 15.21 9.15
N VAL A 108 2.10 15.07 8.33
CA VAL A 108 1.51 13.77 7.99
C VAL A 108 2.39 13.09 6.95
N LEU A 109 2.75 11.84 7.20
CA LEU A 109 3.22 10.88 6.20
C LEU A 109 2.15 9.79 6.09
N HIS A 110 1.34 9.86 5.05
CA HIS A 110 0.32 8.88 4.71
C HIS A 110 0.86 7.94 3.64
N VAL A 111 0.87 6.64 3.92
CA VAL A 111 1.30 5.61 2.96
C VAL A 111 0.07 4.94 2.38
N GLU A 112 -0.05 4.98 1.06
CA GLU A 112 -1.15 4.37 0.35
C GLU A 112 -1.14 2.85 0.46
N HIS A 113 -2.26 2.26 0.84
CA HIS A 113 -2.50 0.81 0.88
C HIS A 113 -3.92 0.49 0.42
N ILE A 114 -4.30 0.97 -0.77
CA ILE A 114 -5.69 0.85 -1.28
C ILE A 114 -6.21 -0.59 -1.34
N GLU A 115 -5.34 -1.61 -1.42
CA GLU A 115 -5.81 -3.01 -1.38
C GLU A 115 -6.46 -3.37 -0.03
N LEU A 116 -6.14 -2.66 1.06
CA LEU A 116 -6.78 -2.83 2.36
C LEU A 116 -8.18 -2.19 2.42
N LEU A 117 -8.45 -1.23 1.55
CA LEU A 117 -9.74 -0.55 1.43
C LEU A 117 -10.74 -1.31 0.55
N THR A 118 -10.34 -2.44 -0.05
CA THR A 118 -11.31 -3.26 -0.80
C THR A 118 -12.36 -3.84 0.14
N PRO A 119 -13.64 -3.93 -0.25
CA PRO A 119 -14.69 -4.53 0.57
C PRO A 119 -14.33 -5.94 1.06
N ALA A 120 -13.68 -6.72 0.19
CA ALA A 120 -13.22 -8.07 0.55
C ALA A 120 -12.13 -8.03 1.64
N ALA A 121 -11.15 -7.12 1.55
CA ALA A 121 -10.11 -7.00 2.56
C ALA A 121 -10.68 -6.57 3.91
N ALA A 122 -11.53 -5.55 3.92
CA ALA A 122 -12.20 -5.07 5.12
C ALA A 122 -13.01 -6.18 5.80
N TRP A 123 -13.83 -6.89 5.03
CA TRP A 123 -14.64 -7.99 5.56
C TRP A 123 -13.78 -9.12 6.15
N ILE A 124 -12.68 -9.52 5.45
CA ILE A 124 -11.78 -10.60 5.92
C ILE A 124 -11.10 -10.18 7.22
N ARG A 125 -10.58 -8.96 7.31
CA ARG A 125 -9.99 -8.41 8.53
C ARG A 125 -10.98 -8.44 9.69
N ASP A 126 -12.18 -7.92 9.48
CA ASP A 126 -13.22 -7.83 10.54
C ASP A 126 -13.69 -9.22 10.97
N PHE A 127 -13.81 -10.16 10.01
CA PHE A 127 -14.12 -11.56 10.33
C PHE A 127 -13.02 -12.21 11.19
N ALA A 128 -11.74 -11.95 10.88
CA ALA A 128 -10.60 -12.58 11.55
C ALA A 128 -10.40 -12.12 13.00
N VAL A 129 -10.96 -10.98 13.40
CA VAL A 129 -10.80 -10.44 14.76
C VAL A 129 -11.24 -11.46 15.82
N GLY A 130 -10.31 -11.81 16.71
CA GLY A 130 -10.56 -12.72 17.84
C GLY A 130 -10.79 -14.19 17.45
N LYS A 131 -10.46 -14.58 16.21
CA LYS A 131 -10.57 -15.97 15.75
C LYS A 131 -9.21 -16.67 15.73
N THR A 132 -9.23 -17.95 15.96
CA THR A 132 -8.04 -18.82 15.91
C THR A 132 -7.77 -19.23 14.47
N LEU A 133 -6.61 -18.80 13.95
CA LEU A 133 -6.12 -19.20 12.63
C LEU A 133 -5.62 -20.65 12.69
N LEU A 134 -5.99 -21.47 11.71
CA LEU A 134 -5.53 -22.84 11.53
C LEU A 134 -4.55 -23.00 10.35
N GLY A 135 -4.59 -22.07 9.40
CA GLY A 135 -3.71 -22.04 8.23
C GLY A 135 -4.27 -21.22 7.09
N GLY A 136 -3.58 -21.27 5.95
CA GLY A 136 -4.07 -20.57 4.77
C GLY A 136 -3.14 -20.63 3.57
N ALA A 137 -3.66 -20.11 2.45
CA ALA A 137 -2.91 -19.97 1.21
C ALA A 137 -3.36 -18.73 0.44
N VAL A 138 -2.40 -17.96 0.01
CA VAL A 138 -2.62 -16.79 -0.84
C VAL A 138 -1.89 -17.01 -2.16
N ARG A 139 -2.60 -16.90 -3.27
CA ARG A 139 -2.04 -17.02 -4.61
C ARG A 139 -2.29 -15.75 -5.40
N PHE A 140 -1.26 -15.27 -6.01
CA PHE A 140 -1.34 -14.11 -6.89
C PHE A 140 -0.68 -14.40 -8.23
N PHE A 141 -1.42 -14.16 -9.31
CA PHE A 141 -0.92 -14.20 -10.67
C PHE A 141 -1.07 -12.84 -11.33
N GLY A 142 -0.13 -12.48 -12.20
CA GLY A 142 -0.21 -11.22 -12.93
C GLY A 142 0.93 -11.06 -13.93
N GLY A 143 0.87 -9.97 -14.69
CA GLY A 143 1.94 -9.60 -15.61
C GLY A 143 3.21 -9.16 -14.87
N PRO A 144 4.36 -9.16 -15.57
CA PRO A 144 5.64 -8.77 -14.98
C PRO A 144 5.60 -7.32 -14.49
N ARG A 145 6.31 -7.04 -13.40
CA ARG A 145 6.52 -5.70 -12.88
C ARG A 145 7.93 -5.23 -13.22
N SER A 146 8.04 -4.09 -13.89
CA SER A 146 9.31 -3.42 -14.12
C SER A 146 9.59 -2.41 -13.02
N ARG A 147 10.86 -2.25 -12.66
CA ARG A 147 11.35 -1.22 -11.74
C ARG A 147 10.86 -1.37 -10.30
N VAL A 148 10.92 -2.58 -9.77
CA VAL A 148 10.71 -2.86 -8.34
C VAL A 148 12.03 -3.10 -7.63
N THR A 149 12.10 -2.71 -6.36
CA THR A 149 13.31 -2.82 -5.54
C THR A 149 13.71 -4.30 -5.32
N SER A 150 12.74 -5.17 -5.05
CA SER A 150 12.96 -6.61 -4.85
C SER A 150 11.70 -7.43 -5.08
N PRO A 151 11.79 -8.78 -5.19
CA PRO A 151 10.61 -9.65 -5.28
C PRO A 151 9.62 -9.49 -4.11
N ALA A 152 10.11 -9.33 -2.88
CA ALA A 152 9.26 -9.09 -1.72
C ALA A 152 8.54 -7.73 -1.83
N HIS A 153 9.26 -6.66 -2.19
CA HIS A 153 8.65 -5.33 -2.39
C HIS A 153 7.65 -5.29 -3.54
N ALA A 154 7.88 -6.06 -4.61
CA ALA A 154 6.90 -6.22 -5.69
C ALA A 154 5.57 -6.82 -5.20
N ASN A 155 5.60 -7.56 -4.12
CA ASN A 155 4.45 -8.26 -3.54
C ASN A 155 4.02 -7.72 -2.17
N ILE A 156 4.56 -6.58 -1.73
CA ILE A 156 4.31 -6.02 -0.40
C ILE A 156 2.82 -5.83 -0.10
N ALA A 157 2.00 -5.48 -1.09
CA ALA A 157 0.56 -5.38 -0.91
C ALA A 157 -0.10 -6.72 -0.50
N ARG A 158 0.44 -7.86 -0.94
CA ARG A 158 -0.05 -9.20 -0.57
C ARG A 158 0.41 -9.56 0.83
N LEU A 159 1.69 -9.30 1.13
CA LEU A 159 2.24 -9.45 2.48
C LEU A 159 1.44 -8.60 3.46
N GLN A 160 1.22 -7.33 3.14
CA GLN A 160 0.45 -6.41 3.97
C GLN A 160 -1.00 -6.87 4.19
N ARG A 161 -1.66 -7.42 3.16
CA ARG A 161 -3.02 -7.97 3.31
C ARG A 161 -3.09 -9.16 4.24
N ILE A 162 -2.07 -10.02 4.24
CA ILE A 162 -1.99 -11.16 5.16
C ILE A 162 -1.82 -10.63 6.59
N ILE A 163 -0.89 -9.71 6.80
CA ILE A 163 -0.67 -9.08 8.11
C ILE A 163 -1.93 -8.36 8.60
N ASP A 164 -2.63 -7.65 7.73
CA ASP A 164 -3.87 -6.94 8.08
C ASP A 164 -4.97 -7.92 8.55
N ALA A 165 -5.03 -9.10 7.96
CA ALA A 165 -6.02 -10.11 8.30
C ALA A 165 -5.66 -10.93 9.56
N VAL A 166 -4.41 -11.37 9.69
CA VAL A 166 -4.02 -12.38 10.70
C VAL A 166 -2.80 -11.99 11.55
N GLY A 167 -2.28 -10.79 11.39
CA GLY A 167 -1.10 -10.30 12.10
C GLY A 167 0.22 -10.69 11.44
N ALA A 168 1.33 -10.21 12.02
CA ALA A 168 2.67 -10.55 11.55
C ALA A 168 3.04 -11.99 11.96
N PRO A 169 3.73 -12.76 11.08
CA PRO A 169 4.24 -14.09 11.43
C PRO A 169 5.43 -13.97 12.37
N GLU A 170 5.74 -15.05 13.09
CA GLU A 170 6.94 -15.17 13.93
C GLU A 170 8.20 -15.45 13.09
N ASP A 171 8.06 -16.19 11.98
CA ASP A 171 9.17 -16.57 11.11
C ASP A 171 8.70 -16.81 9.67
N VAL A 172 9.62 -16.94 8.73
CA VAL A 172 9.36 -17.26 7.33
C VAL A 172 10.31 -18.33 6.80
N SER A 173 9.83 -19.14 5.87
CA SER A 173 10.64 -20.02 5.03
C SER A 173 10.43 -19.66 3.57
N VAL A 174 11.50 -19.35 2.85
CA VAL A 174 11.46 -18.90 1.45
C VAL A 174 11.75 -20.07 0.53
N GLU A 175 10.77 -20.46 -0.27
CA GLU A 175 10.91 -21.54 -1.26
C GLU A 175 11.44 -21.03 -2.61
N ARG A 176 11.02 -19.84 -2.99
CA ARG A 176 11.39 -19.18 -4.24
C ARG A 176 11.45 -17.67 -4.04
N CYS A 177 12.51 -17.04 -4.55
CA CYS A 177 12.64 -15.58 -4.53
C CYS A 177 13.36 -15.12 -5.80
N THR A 178 12.59 -14.87 -6.86
CA THR A 178 13.07 -14.34 -8.14
C THR A 178 12.19 -13.17 -8.58
N PRO A 179 12.64 -12.33 -9.53
CA PRO A 179 11.80 -11.23 -10.03
C PRO A 179 10.41 -11.65 -10.55
N ALA A 180 10.29 -12.89 -11.06
CA ALA A 180 9.04 -13.43 -11.59
C ALA A 180 8.24 -14.24 -10.56
N ASN A 181 8.89 -14.79 -9.54
CA ASN A 181 8.26 -15.74 -8.62
C ASN A 181 8.67 -15.51 -7.18
N LEU A 182 7.68 -15.44 -6.29
CA LEU A 182 7.88 -15.40 -4.85
C LEU A 182 7.05 -16.50 -4.20
N GLY A 183 7.70 -17.46 -3.52
CA GLY A 183 7.07 -18.50 -2.71
C GLY A 183 7.56 -18.41 -1.27
N VAL A 184 6.66 -18.15 -0.34
CA VAL A 184 6.95 -17.95 1.09
C VAL A 184 5.97 -18.73 1.93
N GLN A 185 6.48 -19.41 2.96
CA GLN A 185 5.70 -19.93 4.08
C GLN A 185 5.87 -18.98 5.26
N MET A 186 4.79 -18.39 5.72
CA MET A 186 4.74 -17.58 6.94
C MET A 186 4.36 -18.50 8.10
N ILE A 187 5.13 -18.45 9.18
CA ILE A 187 5.00 -19.34 10.34
C ILE A 187 4.49 -18.50 11.51
N TYR A 188 3.35 -18.93 12.03
CA TYR A 188 2.67 -18.35 13.18
C TYR A 188 2.82 -19.26 14.41
N PRO A 189 2.39 -18.86 15.62
CA PRO A 189 2.37 -19.70 16.80
C PRO A 189 1.76 -21.08 16.53
N ASP A 190 2.20 -22.10 17.27
CA ASP A 190 1.77 -23.50 17.14
C ASP A 190 2.02 -24.13 15.74
N ASP A 191 3.06 -23.63 15.03
CA ASP A 191 3.45 -24.06 13.67
C ASP A 191 2.31 -23.90 12.63
N VAL A 192 1.36 -22.99 12.88
CA VAL A 192 0.33 -22.63 11.91
C VAL A 192 0.98 -21.93 10.72
N ARG A 193 0.58 -22.31 9.50
CA ARG A 193 1.26 -21.86 8.28
C ARG A 193 0.32 -21.17 7.31
N VAL A 194 0.76 -20.04 6.78
CA VAL A 194 0.11 -19.34 5.67
C VAL A 194 1.11 -19.25 4.51
N SER A 195 0.75 -19.85 3.37
CA SER A 195 1.58 -19.79 2.17
C SER A 195 1.25 -18.59 1.30
N LEU A 196 2.27 -17.98 0.70
CA LEU A 196 2.13 -17.00 -0.38
C LEU A 196 2.84 -17.52 -1.63
N ASP A 197 2.10 -17.70 -2.73
CA ASP A 197 2.65 -18.03 -4.06
C ASP A 197 2.30 -16.92 -5.04
N CYS A 198 3.30 -16.15 -5.45
CA CYS A 198 3.16 -15.09 -6.43
C CYS A 198 3.91 -15.45 -7.72
N ARG A 199 3.23 -15.32 -8.87
CA ARG A 199 3.80 -15.51 -10.20
C ARG A 199 3.51 -14.30 -11.08
N MET A 200 4.56 -13.71 -11.62
CA MET A 200 4.49 -12.48 -12.41
C MET A 200 5.16 -12.70 -13.76
N GLU A 201 4.41 -13.29 -14.69
CA GLU A 201 4.90 -13.71 -16.00
C GLU A 201 4.06 -13.08 -17.13
N GLU A 202 4.66 -12.95 -18.31
CA GLU A 202 3.94 -12.47 -19.51
C GLU A 202 2.75 -13.38 -19.83
N GLY A 203 1.62 -12.77 -20.18
CA GLY A 203 0.39 -13.49 -20.56
C GLY A 203 -0.48 -13.93 -19.39
N LEU A 204 -0.03 -13.78 -18.14
CA LEU A 204 -0.88 -14.06 -16.98
C LEU A 204 -1.88 -12.92 -16.74
N ASN A 205 -3.14 -13.26 -16.61
CA ASN A 205 -4.17 -12.35 -16.13
C ASN A 205 -4.03 -12.13 -14.63
N ARG A 206 -4.36 -10.92 -14.18
CA ARG A 206 -4.35 -10.62 -12.74
C ARG A 206 -5.42 -11.42 -12.02
N GLN A 207 -5.00 -12.28 -11.11
CA GLN A 207 -5.86 -13.09 -10.25
C GLN A 207 -5.32 -13.05 -8.83
N LEU A 208 -6.22 -13.00 -7.86
CA LEU A 208 -5.92 -13.13 -6.44
C LEU A 208 -6.89 -14.15 -5.85
N GLU A 209 -6.34 -15.22 -5.31
CA GLU A 209 -7.03 -16.16 -4.43
C GLU A 209 -6.47 -16.00 -3.02
N PHE A 210 -7.37 -15.85 -2.05
CA PHE A 210 -7.02 -15.66 -0.65
C PHE A 210 -7.87 -16.66 0.16
N VAL A 211 -7.22 -17.63 0.79
CA VAL A 211 -7.89 -18.66 1.60
C VAL A 211 -7.30 -18.64 2.99
N LEU A 212 -8.12 -18.44 3.99
CA LEU A 212 -7.76 -18.56 5.41
C LEU A 212 -8.71 -19.52 6.10
N GLU A 213 -8.13 -20.42 6.88
CA GLU A 213 -8.84 -21.42 7.66
C GLU A 213 -8.80 -21.01 9.13
N PHE A 214 -9.98 -20.88 9.73
CA PHE A 214 -10.16 -20.58 11.13
C PHE A 214 -10.97 -21.70 11.79
N GLU A 215 -10.90 -21.83 13.11
CA GLU A 215 -11.78 -22.75 13.85
C GLU A 215 -13.28 -22.48 13.55
N GLN A 216 -13.61 -21.23 13.23
CA GLN A 216 -14.98 -20.76 13.00
C GLN A 216 -15.41 -20.81 11.53
N GLY A 217 -14.60 -21.36 10.63
CA GLY A 217 -14.93 -21.51 9.21
C GLY A 217 -13.80 -21.14 8.26
N ILE A 218 -14.00 -21.48 7.00
CA ILE A 218 -13.04 -21.23 5.92
C ILE A 218 -13.49 -20.00 5.12
N VAL A 219 -12.63 -19.00 5.11
CA VAL A 219 -12.80 -17.80 4.29
C VAL A 219 -12.05 -17.98 2.98
N ARG A 220 -12.75 -17.79 1.87
CA ARG A 220 -12.17 -17.76 0.52
C ARG A 220 -12.51 -16.45 -0.16
N GLN A 221 -11.50 -15.77 -0.71
CA GLN A 221 -11.71 -14.68 -1.66
C GLN A 221 -11.24 -15.11 -3.04
N GLU A 222 -12.10 -14.93 -4.03
CA GLU A 222 -11.80 -15.21 -5.44
C GLU A 222 -12.52 -14.17 -6.31
N SER A 223 -11.81 -13.59 -7.29
CA SER A 223 -12.36 -12.60 -8.24
C SER A 223 -13.10 -11.43 -7.55
N GLY A 224 -12.59 -10.99 -6.39
CA GLY A 224 -13.18 -9.89 -5.61
C GLY A 224 -14.41 -10.26 -4.78
N GLN A 225 -14.90 -11.49 -4.87
CA GLN A 225 -15.99 -12.02 -4.04
C GLN A 225 -15.42 -12.76 -2.83
N VAL A 226 -16.16 -12.76 -1.73
CA VAL A 226 -15.82 -13.50 -0.51
C VAL A 226 -16.86 -14.59 -0.26
N PHE A 227 -16.38 -15.74 0.20
CA PHE A 227 -17.17 -16.89 0.59
C PHE A 227 -16.77 -17.32 2.00
N LEU A 228 -17.75 -17.66 2.84
CA LEU A 228 -17.57 -18.30 4.12
C LEU A 228 -18.21 -19.69 4.05
N ASP A 229 -17.41 -20.73 4.25
CA ASP A 229 -17.84 -22.14 4.12
C ASP A 229 -18.59 -22.44 2.81
N GLY A 230 -18.09 -21.82 1.71
CA GLY A 230 -18.69 -21.94 0.38
C GLY A 230 -19.92 -21.05 0.14
N SER A 231 -20.46 -20.40 1.15
CA SER A 231 -21.59 -19.49 1.02
C SER A 231 -21.08 -18.08 0.68
N LYS A 232 -21.65 -17.47 -0.37
CA LYS A 232 -21.26 -16.12 -0.78
C LYS A 232 -21.63 -15.10 0.28
N VAL A 233 -20.69 -14.20 0.58
CA VAL A 233 -20.88 -13.06 1.48
C VAL A 233 -21.30 -11.83 0.67
N GLU A 234 -22.31 -11.13 1.12
CA GLU A 234 -22.65 -9.81 0.56
C GLU A 234 -21.66 -8.76 1.10
N LEU A 235 -21.05 -8.02 0.19
CA LEU A 235 -20.07 -6.99 0.49
C LEU A 235 -20.66 -5.60 0.21
N GLU A 236 -20.35 -4.64 1.08
CA GLU A 236 -20.68 -3.25 0.83
C GLU A 236 -19.93 -2.70 -0.39
N PRO A 237 -20.57 -1.90 -1.26
CA PRO A 237 -19.90 -1.34 -2.42
C PRO A 237 -18.81 -0.32 -2.03
N SER A 238 -17.70 -0.32 -2.75
CA SER A 238 -16.64 0.66 -2.56
C SER A 238 -16.96 1.98 -3.29
N PRO A 239 -16.76 3.14 -2.66
CA PRO A 239 -16.88 4.44 -3.32
C PRO A 239 -15.73 4.78 -4.26
N GLY A 240 -14.75 3.88 -4.39
CA GLY A 240 -13.51 4.06 -5.15
C GLY A 240 -12.29 4.14 -4.23
N LEU A 241 -11.32 3.25 -4.47
CA LEU A 241 -10.21 3.03 -3.54
C LEU A 241 -9.30 4.26 -3.42
N PHE A 242 -8.82 4.82 -4.53
CA PHE A 242 -8.01 6.05 -4.53
C PHE A 242 -8.74 7.25 -3.95
N LYS A 243 -10.05 7.36 -4.20
CA LYS A 243 -10.87 8.43 -3.61
C LYS A 243 -10.96 8.29 -2.10
N THR A 244 -11.22 7.09 -1.59
CA THR A 244 -11.29 6.83 -0.14
C THR A 244 -9.95 7.11 0.52
N ASP A 245 -8.86 6.64 -0.05
CA ASP A 245 -7.50 6.88 0.44
C ASP A 245 -7.16 8.39 0.46
N GLN A 246 -7.49 9.11 -0.61
CA GLN A 246 -7.24 10.55 -0.68
C GLN A 246 -8.05 11.34 0.36
N LEU A 247 -9.32 10.99 0.55
CA LEU A 247 -10.14 11.65 1.57
C LEU A 247 -9.61 11.42 2.97
N ALA A 248 -9.12 10.20 3.26
CA ALA A 248 -8.47 9.88 4.55
C ALA A 248 -7.18 10.69 4.74
N ALA A 249 -6.34 10.80 3.71
CA ALA A 249 -5.13 11.60 3.77
C ALA A 249 -5.43 13.08 4.01
N THR A 250 -6.43 13.63 3.34
CA THR A 250 -6.84 15.04 3.54
C THR A 250 -7.41 15.26 4.94
N ALA A 251 -8.19 14.30 5.47
CA ALA A 251 -8.72 14.37 6.84
C ALA A 251 -7.58 14.30 7.88
N ALA A 252 -6.58 13.47 7.67
CA ALA A 252 -5.40 13.43 8.51
C ALA A 252 -4.65 14.77 8.54
N ILE A 253 -4.54 15.44 7.39
CA ILE A 253 -3.84 16.75 7.29
C ILE A 253 -4.65 17.89 7.92
N LEU A 254 -5.96 17.96 7.68
CA LEU A 254 -6.78 19.10 8.08
C LEU A 254 -7.47 18.93 9.43
N ASP A 255 -7.84 17.72 9.79
CA ASP A 255 -8.69 17.43 10.93
C ASP A 255 -7.91 16.64 12.02
N GLY A 256 -6.69 16.18 11.72
CA GLY A 256 -5.88 15.37 12.63
C GLY A 256 -6.44 13.95 12.80
N GLU A 257 -7.22 13.44 11.84
CA GLU A 257 -7.72 12.08 11.89
C GLU A 257 -6.59 11.05 11.73
N GLU A 258 -6.72 9.91 12.37
CA GLU A 258 -5.76 8.81 12.23
C GLU A 258 -5.84 8.18 10.84
N SER A 259 -4.70 7.72 10.32
CA SER A 259 -4.67 6.95 9.07
C SER A 259 -5.42 5.63 9.24
N TYR A 260 -6.09 5.16 8.18
CA TYR A 260 -6.74 3.84 8.17
C TYR A 260 -5.73 2.68 8.29
N ILE A 261 -4.47 2.94 8.04
CA ILE A 261 -3.36 2.04 8.35
C ILE A 261 -2.38 2.76 9.28
N PRO A 262 -2.20 2.28 10.53
CA PRO A 262 -1.25 2.87 11.45
C PRO A 262 0.20 2.60 11.03
N MET A 263 1.12 3.47 11.45
CA MET A 263 2.56 3.38 11.15
C MET A 263 3.12 1.98 11.42
N GLU A 264 2.77 1.39 12.56
CA GLU A 264 3.24 0.08 12.99
C GLU A 264 2.91 -0.99 11.95
N ARG A 265 1.71 -0.94 11.37
CA ARG A 265 1.30 -1.88 10.32
C ARG A 265 2.05 -1.69 9.01
N VAL A 266 2.40 -0.46 8.65
CA VAL A 266 3.27 -0.19 7.49
C VAL A 266 4.66 -0.78 7.73
N LEU A 267 5.20 -0.60 8.94
CA LEU A 267 6.50 -1.13 9.35
C LEU A 267 6.49 -2.67 9.41
N ASP A 268 5.42 -3.29 9.91
CA ASP A 268 5.26 -4.75 9.92
C ASP A 268 5.36 -5.33 8.48
N GLY A 269 4.70 -4.69 7.51
CA GLY A 269 4.75 -5.11 6.12
C GLY A 269 6.15 -5.03 5.52
N LEU A 270 6.88 -3.95 5.80
CA LEU A 270 8.26 -3.79 5.35
C LEU A 270 9.21 -4.73 6.11
N SER A 271 9.03 -4.92 7.42
CA SER A 271 9.80 -5.88 8.21
C SER A 271 9.64 -7.31 7.68
N LEU A 272 8.42 -7.68 7.30
CA LEU A 272 8.19 -8.98 6.67
C LEU A 272 8.87 -9.07 5.30
N ALA A 273 8.86 -8.01 4.50
CA ALA A 273 9.59 -7.98 3.23
C ALA A 273 11.12 -8.09 3.44
N ASP A 274 11.67 -7.40 4.45
CA ASP A 274 13.08 -7.49 4.83
C ASP A 274 13.44 -8.93 5.29
N LEU A 275 12.58 -9.55 6.11
CA LEU A 275 12.76 -10.92 6.59
C LEU A 275 12.76 -11.93 5.42
N VAL A 276 11.81 -11.80 4.49
CA VAL A 276 11.73 -12.62 3.27
C VAL A 276 12.99 -12.47 2.43
N MET A 277 13.52 -11.27 2.28
CA MET A 277 14.74 -11.02 1.50
C MET A 277 16.00 -11.49 2.21
N GLY A 278 16.03 -11.49 3.54
CA GLY A 278 17.14 -12.00 4.34
C GLY A 278 17.20 -13.53 4.42
N ALA A 279 16.07 -14.21 4.19
CA ALA A 279 15.92 -15.67 4.19
C ALA A 279 16.02 -16.30 2.78
N ALA A 280 16.14 -15.50 1.71
CA ALA A 280 16.16 -15.90 0.29
C ALA A 280 17.61 -16.28 -0.25
#